data_61040eab9d4ad21cbf1fef40383e725d
#
_entry.id   61040eab9d4ad21cbf1fef40383e725d
#
_cell.length_a   1.000
_cell.length_b   1.000
_cell.length_c   1.000
_cell.angle_alpha   90.00
_cell.angle_beta   90.00
_cell.angle_gamma   90.00
#
_symmetry.space_group_name_H-M   'P 1'
#
loop_
_entity.id
_entity.type
_entity.pdbx_description
1 polymer ?
#
loop_
_entity_poly.entity_id
_entity_poly.type
_entity_poly.pdbx_seq_one_letter_code
_entity_poly.pdbx_strand_id
1 'polypeptide(L)'
;MSCNNSTVETTKTGTTDSVTANIKMYSHVWDEIVNKGKLDMFNDDNFTKNVVMHASPSDVVGIDSARAYYANYLTGFSDIKFTIKDVFGMGNKLVKHWNFKGTHTGPFFGIPATNKKVDIDGVTLVRMESGKIAEERDFLDNLEFMQQLGLIAR
;
A
#
# COMPACT_ATOMS: atom_id res chain seq x y z
N MET A 1 33.25 40.31 -30.21
CA MET A 1 31.99 40.04 -29.51
C MET A 1 31.69 38.56 -29.56
N SER A 2 32.03 37.82 -28.52
CA SER A 2 31.78 36.38 -28.41
C SER A 2 30.49 36.17 -27.62
N CYS A 3 29.49 35.60 -28.27
CA CYS A 3 28.27 35.15 -27.58
C CYS A 3 28.52 33.74 -27.01
N ASN A 4 28.62 33.70 -25.68
CA ASN A 4 28.64 32.42 -24.95
C ASN A 4 27.23 31.85 -24.94
N ASN A 5 27.04 30.73 -25.63
CA ASN A 5 25.84 29.94 -25.62
C ASN A 5 25.95 28.96 -24.44
N SER A 6 25.45 29.35 -23.28
CA SER A 6 25.31 28.44 -22.12
C SER A 6 24.12 27.54 -22.36
N THR A 7 24.38 26.32 -22.78
CA THR A 7 23.38 25.24 -22.83
C THR A 7 22.98 24.88 -21.41
N VAL A 8 21.75 25.16 -21.06
CA VAL A 8 21.14 24.65 -19.84
C VAL A 8 20.80 23.20 -20.09
N GLU A 9 21.66 22.28 -19.66
CA GLU A 9 21.32 20.87 -19.55
C GLU A 9 20.28 20.70 -18.45
N THR A 10 19.08 20.46 -18.87
CA THR A 10 17.96 20.15 -17.99
C THR A 10 18.16 18.74 -17.41
N THR A 11 18.46 18.65 -16.14
CA THR A 11 18.58 17.42 -15.36
C THR A 11 17.21 16.69 -15.27
N LYS A 12 16.82 15.98 -16.32
CA LYS A 12 15.64 15.11 -16.36
C LYS A 12 15.90 13.69 -15.82
N THR A 13 17.14 13.30 -15.62
CA THR A 13 17.53 11.94 -15.21
C THR A 13 17.23 11.64 -13.74
N GLY A 14 17.37 12.62 -12.85
CA GLY A 14 17.21 12.40 -11.40
C GLY A 14 15.79 12.08 -10.93
N THR A 15 14.75 12.56 -11.62
CA THR A 15 13.34 12.33 -11.21
C THR A 15 12.81 10.98 -11.66
N THR A 16 13.21 10.49 -12.84
CA THR A 16 12.73 9.21 -13.36
C THR A 16 13.35 8.04 -12.59
N ASP A 17 14.65 8.12 -12.28
CA ASP A 17 15.34 7.10 -11.48
C ASP A 17 14.79 7.04 -10.07
N SER A 18 14.43 8.17 -9.47
CA SER A 18 13.77 8.24 -8.15
C SER A 18 12.41 7.57 -8.16
N VAL A 19 11.57 7.79 -9.16
CA VAL A 19 10.25 7.14 -9.29
C VAL A 19 10.40 5.64 -9.45
N THR A 20 11.31 5.19 -10.31
CA THR A 20 11.58 3.76 -10.51
C THR A 20 12.08 3.09 -9.23
N ALA A 21 12.98 3.75 -8.49
CA ALA A 21 13.48 3.25 -7.21
C ALA A 21 12.35 3.17 -6.17
N ASN A 22 11.49 4.19 -6.11
CA ASN A 22 10.33 4.22 -5.22
C ASN A 22 9.34 3.08 -5.54
N ILE A 23 9.02 2.86 -6.81
CA ILE A 23 8.14 1.76 -7.25
C ILE A 23 8.70 0.41 -6.83
N LYS A 24 10.00 0.18 -7.06
CA LYS A 24 10.66 -1.08 -6.70
C LYS A 24 10.61 -1.33 -5.19
N MET A 25 11.00 -0.34 -4.40
CA MET A 25 10.98 -0.42 -2.94
C MET A 25 9.57 -0.65 -2.42
N TYR A 26 8.62 0.16 -2.85
CA TYR A 26 7.22 0.10 -2.47
C TYR A 26 6.60 -1.27 -2.76
N SER A 27 6.79 -1.78 -3.97
CA SER A 27 6.27 -3.10 -4.36
C SER A 27 6.88 -4.23 -3.55
N HIS A 28 8.19 -4.17 -3.27
CA HIS A 28 8.87 -5.15 -2.44
C HIS A 28 8.35 -5.16 -1.01
N VAL A 29 8.21 -3.98 -0.39
CA VAL A 29 7.72 -3.86 0.99
C VAL A 29 6.33 -4.48 1.14
N TRP A 30 5.41 -4.17 0.25
CA TRP A 30 4.05 -4.72 0.33
C TRP A 30 3.96 -6.21 0.02
N ASP A 31 4.79 -6.74 -0.89
CA ASP A 31 4.90 -8.19 -1.10
C ASP A 31 5.38 -8.91 0.16
N GLU A 32 6.42 -8.40 0.81
CA GLU A 32 6.96 -8.96 2.05
C GLU A 32 5.93 -8.92 3.20
N ILE A 33 5.21 -7.80 3.35
CA ILE A 33 4.20 -7.65 4.40
C ILE A 33 3.05 -8.62 4.18
N VAL A 34 2.41 -8.57 3.03
CA VAL A 34 1.11 -9.24 2.83
C VAL A 34 1.27 -10.71 2.46
N ASN A 35 2.16 -11.05 1.52
CA ASN A 35 2.32 -12.44 1.09
C ASN A 35 3.20 -13.27 2.03
N LYS A 36 4.15 -12.63 2.74
CA LYS A 36 5.09 -13.34 3.63
C LYS A 36 4.86 -13.06 5.11
N GLY A 37 3.88 -12.23 5.44
CA GLY A 37 3.50 -11.91 6.81
C GLY A 37 4.55 -11.15 7.61
N LYS A 38 5.47 -10.45 6.93
CA LYS A 38 6.61 -9.77 7.56
C LYS A 38 6.21 -8.38 8.09
N LEU A 39 5.59 -8.34 9.25
CA LEU A 39 5.20 -7.08 9.91
C LEU A 39 6.41 -6.24 10.37
N ASP A 40 7.59 -6.80 10.46
CA ASP A 40 8.86 -6.10 10.75
C ASP A 40 9.31 -5.16 9.61
N MET A 41 8.72 -5.31 8.41
CA MET A 41 8.88 -4.34 7.32
C MET A 41 8.27 -2.97 7.64
N PHE A 42 7.35 -2.88 8.61
CA PHE A 42 6.93 -1.61 9.20
C PHE A 42 8.03 -1.08 10.13
N ASN A 43 8.99 -0.37 9.55
CA ASN A 43 10.17 0.17 10.23
C ASN A 43 10.59 1.52 9.62
N ASP A 44 11.57 2.17 10.27
CA ASP A 44 12.07 3.49 9.85
C ASP A 44 12.83 3.48 8.51
N ASP A 45 13.22 2.32 7.99
CA ASP A 45 13.87 2.22 6.67
C ASP A 45 12.85 2.33 5.54
N ASN A 46 11.64 1.79 5.74
CA ASN A 46 10.61 1.70 4.72
C ASN A 46 9.51 2.77 4.84
N PHE A 47 9.23 3.23 6.05
CA PHE A 47 8.15 4.18 6.32
C PHE A 47 8.69 5.44 7.01
N THR A 48 8.03 6.57 6.78
CA THR A 48 8.30 7.76 7.60
C THR A 48 7.75 7.52 9.00
N LYS A 49 8.39 8.12 9.98
CA LYS A 49 8.00 7.97 11.40
C LYS A 49 6.52 8.31 11.64
N ASN A 50 6.03 9.33 10.95
CA ASN A 50 4.65 9.81 11.04
C ASN A 50 3.80 9.37 9.82
N VAL A 51 4.05 8.18 9.27
CA VAL A 51 3.27 7.65 8.16
C VAL A 51 1.77 7.71 8.46
N VAL A 52 0.97 8.06 7.45
CA VAL A 52 -0.49 8.15 7.57
C VAL A 52 -1.13 7.13 6.63
N MET A 53 -1.89 6.21 7.21
CA MET A 53 -2.80 5.35 6.46
C MET A 53 -4.20 5.93 6.60
N HIS A 54 -4.74 6.49 5.52
CA HIS A 54 -6.09 7.07 5.52
C HIS A 54 -7.13 5.95 5.58
N ALA A 55 -7.75 5.81 6.73
CA ALA A 55 -8.77 4.80 7.00
C ALA A 55 -10.05 5.46 7.54
N SER A 56 -11.14 4.73 7.53
CA SER A 56 -12.41 5.16 8.12
C SER A 56 -12.66 4.38 9.41
N PRO A 57 -13.15 5.00 10.48
CA PRO A 57 -13.60 6.39 10.64
C PRO A 57 -12.47 7.40 10.92
N SER A 58 -11.25 6.95 11.14
CA SER A 58 -10.11 7.82 11.45
C SER A 58 -8.81 7.31 10.84
N ASP A 59 -7.91 8.22 10.54
CA ASP A 59 -6.59 7.90 10.05
C ASP A 59 -5.77 7.12 11.08
N VAL A 60 -4.93 6.21 10.57
CA VAL A 60 -3.93 5.47 11.36
C VAL A 60 -2.59 6.17 11.18
N VAL A 61 -2.01 6.68 12.27
CA VAL A 61 -0.80 7.49 12.22
C VAL A 61 0.35 6.83 12.97
N GLY A 62 1.50 6.78 12.31
CA GLY A 62 2.75 6.23 12.84
C GLY A 62 2.96 4.75 12.53
N ILE A 63 4.23 4.34 12.56
CA ILE A 63 4.68 3.00 12.15
C ILE A 63 4.03 1.90 12.99
N ASP A 64 3.99 2.04 14.30
CA ASP A 64 3.44 1.00 15.19
C ASP A 64 1.93 0.85 15.01
N SER A 65 1.23 1.96 14.83
CA SER A 65 -0.21 1.96 14.55
C SER A 65 -0.52 1.33 13.20
N ALA A 66 0.27 1.65 12.17
CA ALA A 66 0.14 1.06 10.84
C ALA A 66 0.40 -0.46 10.88
N ARG A 67 1.45 -0.89 11.60
CA ARG A 67 1.75 -2.30 11.83
C ARG A 67 0.57 -3.04 12.48
N ALA A 68 0.02 -2.48 13.56
CA ALA A 68 -1.12 -3.05 14.27
C ALA A 68 -2.37 -3.11 13.39
N TYR A 69 -2.63 -2.08 12.58
CA TYR A 69 -3.74 -2.03 11.65
C TYR A 69 -3.65 -3.17 10.61
N TYR A 70 -2.52 -3.32 9.93
CA TYR A 70 -2.34 -4.36 8.91
C TYR A 70 -2.21 -5.77 9.48
N ALA A 71 -1.82 -5.92 10.76
CA ALA A 71 -1.85 -7.21 11.44
C ALA A 71 -3.25 -7.84 11.44
N ASN A 72 -4.33 -7.03 11.44
CA ASN A 72 -5.71 -7.55 11.35
C ASN A 72 -5.96 -8.32 10.05
N TYR A 73 -5.35 -7.93 8.94
CA TYR A 73 -5.47 -8.66 7.67
C TYR A 73 -4.77 -10.01 7.75
N LEU A 74 -3.58 -10.06 8.34
CA LEU A 74 -2.79 -11.30 8.44
C LEU A 74 -3.37 -12.28 9.45
N THR A 75 -4.02 -11.81 10.52
CA THR A 75 -4.69 -12.66 11.50
C THR A 75 -6.11 -13.02 11.08
N GLY A 76 -6.78 -12.16 10.34
CA GLY A 76 -8.15 -12.36 9.86
C GLY A 76 -8.28 -13.32 8.70
N PHE A 77 -7.25 -13.41 7.86
CA PHE A 77 -7.31 -14.20 6.64
C PHE A 77 -6.23 -15.28 6.56
N SER A 78 -6.58 -16.45 6.03
CA SER A 78 -5.66 -17.48 5.57
C SER A 78 -5.64 -17.55 4.05
N ASP A 79 -4.70 -18.33 3.50
CA ASP A 79 -4.53 -18.51 2.05
C ASP A 79 -4.39 -17.19 1.29
N ILE A 80 -3.75 -16.21 1.94
CA ILE A 80 -3.60 -14.87 1.38
C ILE A 80 -2.76 -14.95 0.09
N LYS A 81 -3.32 -14.33 -0.95
CA LYS A 81 -2.59 -14.03 -2.18
C LYS A 81 -2.83 -12.57 -2.53
N PHE A 82 -1.78 -11.77 -2.37
CA PHE A 82 -1.77 -10.37 -2.76
C PHE A 82 -1.00 -10.21 -4.07
N THR A 83 -1.63 -9.61 -5.06
CA THR A 83 -1.03 -9.40 -6.38
C THR A 83 -1.03 -7.91 -6.68
N ILE A 84 0.15 -7.34 -6.82
CA ILE A 84 0.32 -6.00 -7.38
C ILE A 84 0.22 -6.15 -8.90
N LYS A 85 -0.87 -5.64 -9.48
CA LYS A 85 -1.16 -5.74 -10.92
C LYS A 85 -0.40 -4.69 -11.70
N ASP A 86 -0.31 -3.47 -11.14
CA ASP A 86 0.40 -2.35 -11.75
C ASP A 86 0.79 -1.33 -10.69
N VAL A 87 1.93 -0.67 -10.89
CA VAL A 87 2.36 0.50 -10.12
C VAL A 87 2.98 1.51 -11.06
N PHE A 88 2.49 2.72 -11.02
CA PHE A 88 3.05 3.84 -11.77
C PHE A 88 3.05 5.11 -10.91
N GLY A 89 3.76 6.12 -11.35
CA GLY A 89 3.82 7.36 -10.58
C GLY A 89 4.55 8.49 -11.27
N MET A 90 4.55 9.62 -10.58
CA MET A 90 5.25 10.83 -10.99
C MET A 90 5.75 11.59 -9.77
N GLY A 91 7.02 11.98 -9.77
CA GLY A 91 7.64 12.63 -8.62
C GLY A 91 7.61 11.72 -7.39
N ASN A 92 6.97 12.19 -6.34
CA ASN A 92 6.82 11.47 -5.08
C ASN A 92 5.44 10.80 -4.90
N LYS A 93 4.64 10.72 -5.95
CA LYS A 93 3.30 10.10 -5.92
C LYS A 93 3.30 8.82 -6.73
N LEU A 94 2.74 7.76 -6.15
CA LEU A 94 2.52 6.49 -6.82
C LEU A 94 1.04 6.13 -6.77
N VAL A 95 0.64 5.30 -7.73
CA VAL A 95 -0.67 4.62 -7.75
C VAL A 95 -0.39 3.13 -7.89
N LYS A 96 -0.93 2.34 -6.97
CA LYS A 96 -0.86 0.88 -6.99
C LYS A 96 -2.24 0.31 -7.31
N HIS A 97 -2.35 -0.49 -8.35
CA HIS A 97 -3.50 -1.36 -8.61
C HIS A 97 -3.19 -2.76 -8.11
N TRP A 98 -4.05 -3.31 -7.27
CA TRP A 98 -3.82 -4.58 -6.59
C TRP A 98 -5.07 -5.46 -6.55
N ASN A 99 -4.84 -6.75 -6.31
CA ASN A 99 -5.87 -7.74 -5.98
C ASN A 99 -5.50 -8.44 -4.67
N PHE A 100 -6.47 -8.65 -3.81
CA PHE A 100 -6.34 -9.39 -2.56
C PHE A 100 -7.32 -10.56 -2.57
N LYS A 101 -6.80 -11.77 -2.30
CA LYS A 101 -7.56 -13.00 -2.09
C LYS A 101 -7.21 -13.61 -0.75
N GLY A 102 -8.20 -14.22 -0.11
CA GLY A 102 -8.01 -14.94 1.13
C GLY A 102 -9.29 -15.56 1.64
N THR A 103 -9.19 -16.37 2.68
CA THR A 103 -10.33 -16.95 3.40
C THR A 103 -10.39 -16.33 4.78
N HIS A 104 -11.54 -15.77 5.16
CA HIS A 104 -11.74 -15.12 6.46
C HIS A 104 -11.86 -16.17 7.56
N THR A 105 -10.74 -16.59 8.14
CA THR A 105 -10.64 -17.69 9.12
C THR A 105 -10.33 -17.25 10.54
N GLY A 106 -10.03 -15.97 10.76
CA GLY A 106 -9.74 -15.40 12.06
C GLY A 106 -10.50 -14.10 12.31
N PRO A 107 -10.37 -13.48 13.48
CA PRO A 107 -11.00 -12.20 13.77
C PRO A 107 -10.39 -11.10 12.90
N PHE A 108 -11.24 -10.28 12.28
CA PHE A 108 -10.87 -9.16 11.42
C PHE A 108 -11.58 -7.89 11.89
N PHE A 109 -10.85 -6.95 12.46
CA PHE A 109 -11.39 -5.73 13.10
C PHE A 109 -12.60 -6.01 14.01
N GLY A 110 -12.49 -7.05 14.85
CA GLY A 110 -13.56 -7.45 15.77
C GLY A 110 -14.70 -8.28 15.15
N ILE A 111 -14.68 -8.52 13.84
CA ILE A 111 -15.63 -9.38 13.14
C ILE A 111 -15.16 -10.83 13.29
N PRO A 112 -15.97 -11.75 13.84
CA PRO A 112 -15.62 -13.16 13.93
C PRO A 112 -15.47 -13.80 12.56
N ALA A 113 -14.65 -14.85 12.46
CA ALA A 113 -14.42 -15.61 11.24
C ALA A 113 -15.73 -16.07 10.58
N THR A 114 -15.90 -15.74 9.30
CA THR A 114 -17.09 -16.13 8.52
C THR A 114 -16.82 -17.36 7.64
N ASN A 115 -15.55 -17.78 7.51
CA ASN A 115 -15.07 -18.83 6.62
C ASN A 115 -15.41 -18.59 5.15
N LYS A 116 -15.66 -17.35 4.78
CA LYS A 116 -15.92 -16.93 3.40
C LYS A 116 -14.62 -16.57 2.69
N LYS A 117 -14.59 -16.85 1.39
CA LYS A 117 -13.51 -16.44 0.50
C LYS A 117 -13.79 -15.03 -0.01
N VAL A 118 -12.74 -14.23 -0.09
CA VAL A 118 -12.76 -12.91 -0.70
C VAL A 118 -11.81 -12.86 -1.90
N ASP A 119 -12.21 -12.08 -2.90
CA ASP A 119 -11.42 -11.78 -4.10
C ASP A 119 -11.78 -10.36 -4.52
N ILE A 120 -10.97 -9.40 -4.12
CA ILE A 120 -11.25 -7.97 -4.30
C ILE A 120 -10.10 -7.25 -4.97
N ASP A 121 -10.44 -6.31 -5.83
CA ASP A 121 -9.50 -5.37 -6.41
C ASP A 121 -9.54 -4.03 -5.68
N GLY A 122 -8.42 -3.34 -5.67
CA GLY A 122 -8.33 -2.01 -5.12
C GLY A 122 -7.22 -1.19 -5.74
N VAL A 123 -7.25 0.09 -5.43
CA VAL A 123 -6.24 1.06 -5.83
C VAL A 123 -5.77 1.81 -4.59
N THR A 124 -4.46 1.99 -4.46
CA THR A 124 -3.86 2.78 -3.41
C THR A 124 -3.22 4.04 -4.00
N LEU A 125 -3.57 5.18 -3.46
CA LEU A 125 -2.82 6.43 -3.68
C LEU A 125 -1.71 6.50 -2.64
N VAL A 126 -0.49 6.78 -3.09
CA VAL A 126 0.72 6.76 -2.26
C VAL A 126 1.46 8.08 -2.37
N ARG A 127 1.94 8.60 -1.25
CA ARG A 127 2.94 9.66 -1.21
C ARG A 127 4.23 9.12 -0.58
N MET A 128 5.31 9.30 -1.32
CA MET A 128 6.67 8.97 -0.86
C MET A 128 7.35 10.22 -0.31
N GLU A 129 8.26 10.03 0.62
CA GLU A 129 9.11 11.10 1.15
C GLU A 129 10.52 10.55 1.43
N SER A 130 11.50 11.11 0.77
CA SER A 130 12.91 10.67 0.90
C SER A 130 13.09 9.15 0.71
N GLY A 131 12.39 8.56 -0.27
CA GLY A 131 12.44 7.13 -0.57
C GLY A 131 11.66 6.24 0.40
N LYS A 132 10.86 6.80 1.30
CA LYS A 132 10.03 6.08 2.27
C LYS A 132 8.55 6.32 2.01
N ILE A 133 7.72 5.37 2.42
CA ILE A 133 6.26 5.49 2.36
C ILE A 133 5.83 6.46 3.46
N ALA A 134 5.18 7.55 3.06
CA ALA A 134 4.75 8.60 3.96
C ALA A 134 3.23 8.68 4.15
N GLU A 135 2.47 8.28 3.11
CA GLU A 135 1.01 8.39 3.14
C GLU A 135 0.39 7.40 2.16
N GLU A 136 -0.69 6.76 2.56
CA GLU A 136 -1.45 5.85 1.71
C GLU A 136 -2.96 6.02 1.91
N ARG A 137 -3.71 5.83 0.83
CA ARG A 137 -5.17 5.75 0.86
C ARG A 137 -5.63 4.65 -0.09
N ASP A 138 -6.28 3.64 0.48
CA ASP A 138 -6.88 2.55 -0.28
C ASP A 138 -8.30 2.91 -0.73
N PHE A 139 -8.63 2.53 -1.96
CA PHE A 139 -9.97 2.56 -2.52
C PHE A 139 -10.31 1.17 -3.03
N LEU A 140 -11.41 0.63 -2.56
CA LEU A 140 -11.96 -0.65 -2.98
C LEU A 140 -13.48 -0.59 -2.92
N ASP A 141 -14.14 -1.54 -3.55
CA ASP A 141 -15.58 -1.70 -3.40
C ASP A 141 -15.90 -2.32 -2.03
N ASN A 142 -16.22 -1.46 -1.07
CA ASN A 142 -16.55 -1.89 0.28
C ASN A 142 -17.86 -2.68 0.33
N LEU A 143 -18.82 -2.39 -0.56
CA LEU A 143 -20.07 -3.12 -0.64
C LEU A 143 -19.81 -4.57 -1.06
N GLU A 144 -19.08 -4.76 -2.15
CA GLU A 144 -18.68 -6.09 -2.63
C GLU A 144 -17.87 -6.85 -1.57
N PHE A 145 -16.93 -6.18 -0.90
CA PHE A 145 -16.14 -6.79 0.16
C PHE A 145 -17.01 -7.30 1.32
N MET A 146 -17.96 -6.50 1.81
CA MET A 146 -18.89 -6.88 2.88
C MET A 146 -19.83 -8.00 2.45
N GLN A 147 -20.26 -8.02 1.19
CA GLN A 147 -21.07 -9.10 0.62
C GLN A 147 -20.28 -10.41 0.51
N GLN A 148 -19.04 -10.37 0.07
CA GLN A 148 -18.17 -11.54 0.00
C GLN A 148 -17.88 -12.11 1.41
N LEU A 149 -17.72 -11.25 2.41
CA LEU A 149 -17.60 -11.67 3.81
C LEU A 149 -18.90 -12.26 4.38
N GLY A 150 -20.03 -12.09 3.70
CA GLY A 150 -21.35 -12.54 4.15
C GLY A 150 -21.95 -11.71 5.27
N LEU A 151 -21.50 -10.47 5.42
CA LEU A 151 -21.98 -9.53 6.45
C LEU A 151 -23.23 -8.76 6.02
N ILE A 152 -23.44 -8.64 4.73
CA ILE A 152 -24.63 -8.05 4.11
C ILE A 152 -25.11 -8.95 2.96
N ALA A 153 -26.41 -8.93 2.68
CA ALA A 153 -27.00 -9.68 1.58
C ALA A 153 -26.52 -9.15 0.20
N ARG A 154 -26.42 -10.05 -0.76
CA ARG A 154 -26.21 -9.72 -2.19
C ARG A 154 -27.50 -9.24 -2.80
#